data_35fc443e03402ba1f1dd89ce3be8c27a
#
_entry.id   35fc443e03402ba1f1dd89ce3be8c27a
#
_cell.length_a   1.000
_cell.length_b   1.000
_cell.length_c   1.000
_cell.angle_alpha   90.00
_cell.angle_beta   90.00
_cell.angle_gamma   90.00
#
_symmetry.space_group_name_H-M   'P 1'
#
loop_
_entity.id
_entity.type
_entity.pdbx_description
1 polymer ?
#
loop_
_entity_poly.entity_id
_entity_poly.type
_entity_poly.pdbx_seq_one_letter_code
_entity_poly.pdbx_strand_id
1 'polypeptide(L)'
;KIKLLQHCPLTYRDLTEMALERGYKLERSTINRWVHEYAPEINNRAKPYIKKVCDSWKCDETYLKIKGKWHYLYRAVDKHGNTIDWMLSRHRNKKAAKRFFKKMFGNKHASLPRVINVDKSPTFPPALSELQAANEAPPNTKLRAVKYLNNSMENDHKSTKCKSRYRGWYQSFSTARSTLDGMETMRMIQKGQIRHVGKDVVKQNSFVRSLFGL
;
A
#
# COMPACT_ATOMS: atom_id res chain seq x y z
N LYS A 1 -0.63 -9.05 -17.57
CA LYS A 1 -1.54 -7.91 -17.93
C LYS A 1 -1.78 -6.94 -16.75
N ILE A 2 -1.87 -7.40 -15.50
CA ILE A 2 -2.07 -6.54 -14.30
C ILE A 2 -0.89 -5.58 -14.07
N LYS A 3 0.33 -5.94 -14.47
CA LYS A 3 1.54 -5.13 -14.28
C LYS A 3 1.57 -3.84 -15.12
N LEU A 4 0.99 -3.85 -16.32
CA LEU A 4 0.89 -2.66 -17.18
C LEU A 4 0.10 -1.50 -16.56
N LEU A 5 -0.93 -1.83 -15.74
CA LEU A 5 -1.75 -0.86 -15.02
C LEU A 5 -0.99 0.00 -13.99
N GLN A 6 0.25 -0.34 -13.65
CA GLN A 6 0.92 0.23 -12.50
C GLN A 6 2.18 1.02 -12.83
N HIS A 7 2.82 0.73 -13.96
CA HIS A 7 4.00 1.47 -14.43
C HIS A 7 3.66 2.72 -15.24
N CYS A 8 2.54 2.68 -15.97
CA CYS A 8 2.04 3.83 -16.70
C CYS A 8 0.71 4.26 -16.09
N PRO A 9 0.33 5.54 -16.16
CA PRO A 9 -0.98 6.00 -15.74
C PRO A 9 -2.07 5.54 -16.74
N LEU A 10 -2.04 4.25 -17.13
CA LEU A 10 -3.00 3.66 -18.05
C LEU A 10 -4.37 3.57 -17.40
N THR A 11 -5.37 4.02 -18.13
CA THR A 11 -6.77 3.82 -17.77
C THR A 11 -7.23 2.42 -18.19
N TYR A 12 -8.39 1.98 -17.74
CA TYR A 12 -8.99 0.73 -18.25
C TYR A 12 -9.31 0.82 -19.75
N ARG A 13 -9.56 2.04 -20.25
CA ARG A 13 -9.76 2.27 -21.68
C ARG A 13 -8.48 1.97 -22.46
N ASP A 14 -7.36 2.55 -22.06
CA ASP A 14 -6.07 2.29 -22.71
C ASP A 14 -5.74 0.80 -22.74
N LEU A 15 -6.08 0.07 -21.66
CA LEU A 15 -5.88 -1.38 -21.61
C LEU A 15 -6.81 -2.15 -22.55
N THR A 16 -8.04 -1.70 -22.75
CA THR A 16 -8.93 -2.34 -23.73
C THR A 16 -8.43 -2.09 -25.14
N GLU A 17 -7.93 -0.91 -25.46
CA GLU A 17 -7.32 -0.56 -26.73
C GLU A 17 -6.06 -1.40 -27.01
N MET A 18 -5.14 -1.46 -26.03
CA MET A 18 -3.93 -2.31 -26.13
C MET A 18 -4.24 -3.82 -26.25
N ALA A 19 -5.34 -4.28 -25.66
CA ALA A 19 -5.78 -5.66 -25.80
C ALA A 19 -6.32 -5.92 -27.22
N LEU A 20 -7.08 -4.97 -27.74
CA LEU A 20 -7.65 -5.06 -29.09
C LEU A 20 -6.56 -5.09 -30.16
N GLU A 21 -5.51 -4.25 -30.04
CA GLU A 21 -4.32 -4.29 -30.91
C GLU A 21 -3.64 -5.68 -30.97
N ARG A 22 -3.83 -6.49 -29.95
CA ARG A 22 -3.29 -7.87 -29.83
C ARG A 22 -4.34 -8.95 -30.15
N GLY A 23 -5.46 -8.55 -30.76
CA GLY A 23 -6.54 -9.46 -31.12
C GLY A 23 -7.45 -9.91 -29.98
N TYR A 24 -7.34 -9.29 -28.77
CA TYR A 24 -8.20 -9.64 -27.61
C TYR A 24 -9.28 -8.57 -27.41
N LYS A 25 -10.54 -8.94 -27.61
CA LYS A 25 -11.67 -8.07 -27.28
C LYS A 25 -11.98 -8.16 -25.77
N LEU A 26 -11.69 -7.09 -25.05
CA LEU A 26 -11.93 -6.98 -23.60
C LEU A 26 -12.77 -5.75 -23.29
N GLU A 27 -13.76 -5.92 -22.42
CA GLU A 27 -14.57 -4.82 -21.91
C GLU A 27 -13.94 -4.18 -20.67
N ARG A 28 -14.11 -2.86 -20.50
CA ARG A 28 -13.63 -2.13 -19.31
C ARG A 28 -14.20 -2.69 -18.01
N SER A 29 -15.45 -3.10 -18.01
CA SER A 29 -16.14 -3.76 -16.89
C SER A 29 -15.44 -5.07 -16.48
N THR A 30 -14.98 -5.85 -17.44
CA THR A 30 -14.24 -7.10 -17.22
C THR A 30 -12.90 -6.81 -16.53
N ILE A 31 -12.15 -5.81 -17.02
CA ILE A 31 -10.88 -5.42 -16.40
C ILE A 31 -11.11 -4.94 -14.97
N ASN A 32 -12.14 -4.11 -14.75
CA ASN A 32 -12.50 -3.61 -13.43
C ASN A 32 -12.85 -4.75 -12.46
N ARG A 33 -13.66 -5.72 -12.89
CA ARG A 33 -13.99 -6.91 -12.12
C ARG A 33 -12.75 -7.71 -11.75
N TRP A 34 -11.85 -7.96 -12.69
CA TRP A 34 -10.58 -8.66 -12.43
C TRP A 34 -9.70 -7.94 -11.42
N VAL A 35 -9.63 -6.61 -11.46
CA VAL A 35 -8.87 -5.85 -10.46
C VAL A 35 -9.45 -6.07 -9.07
N HIS A 36 -10.77 -6.03 -8.90
CA HIS A 36 -11.41 -6.22 -7.60
C HIS A 36 -11.31 -7.65 -7.08
N GLU A 37 -11.31 -8.63 -7.96
CA GLU A 37 -11.21 -10.05 -7.63
C GLU A 37 -9.77 -10.46 -7.31
N TYR A 38 -8.83 -10.15 -8.19
CA TYR A 38 -7.46 -10.65 -8.08
C TYR A 38 -6.51 -9.77 -7.27
N ALA A 39 -6.79 -8.49 -7.07
CA ALA A 39 -5.89 -7.62 -6.33
C ALA A 39 -5.76 -8.01 -4.84
N PRO A 40 -6.84 -8.30 -4.10
CA PRO A 40 -6.74 -8.84 -2.74
C PRO A 40 -6.06 -10.22 -2.70
N GLU A 41 -6.31 -11.05 -3.70
CA GLU A 41 -5.74 -12.39 -3.78
C GLU A 41 -4.23 -12.35 -3.99
N ILE A 42 -3.72 -11.49 -4.90
CA ILE A 42 -2.28 -11.24 -5.06
C ILE A 42 -1.67 -10.80 -3.74
N ASN A 43 -2.33 -9.87 -3.02
CA ASN A 43 -1.84 -9.41 -1.73
C ASN A 43 -1.71 -10.55 -0.72
N ASN A 44 -2.74 -11.39 -0.60
CA ASN A 44 -2.73 -12.51 0.34
C ASN A 44 -1.66 -13.55 -0.01
N ARG A 45 -1.56 -13.94 -1.27
CA ARG A 45 -0.60 -14.94 -1.73
C ARG A 45 0.85 -14.44 -1.72
N ALA A 46 1.10 -13.15 -1.92
CA ALA A 46 2.44 -12.58 -1.89
C ALA A 46 3.02 -12.42 -0.46
N LYS A 47 2.17 -12.26 0.56
CA LYS A 47 2.59 -12.01 1.96
C LYS A 47 3.68 -12.95 2.48
N PRO A 48 3.61 -14.28 2.29
CA PRO A 48 4.62 -15.22 2.79
C PRO A 48 6.02 -14.99 2.22
N TYR A 49 6.10 -14.35 1.05
CA TYR A 49 7.35 -14.15 0.31
C TYR A 49 7.99 -12.78 0.55
N ILE A 50 7.37 -11.91 1.33
CA ILE A 50 7.90 -10.57 1.62
C ILE A 50 9.16 -10.69 2.48
N LYS A 51 10.21 -9.95 2.11
CA LYS A 51 11.45 -9.83 2.88
C LYS A 51 11.20 -9.09 4.21
N LYS A 52 11.97 -9.42 5.23
CA LYS A 52 11.99 -8.65 6.47
C LYS A 52 12.41 -7.20 6.18
N VAL A 53 11.76 -6.27 6.86
CA VAL A 53 12.05 -4.83 6.79
C VAL A 53 12.87 -4.38 7.99
N CYS A 54 13.54 -3.22 7.88
CA CYS A 54 14.36 -2.66 8.94
C CYS A 54 13.52 -2.15 10.13
N ASP A 55 14.21 -1.89 11.25
CA ASP A 55 13.67 -1.41 12.52
C ASP A 55 13.44 0.11 12.61
N SER A 56 13.77 0.87 11.58
CA SER A 56 13.53 2.32 11.49
C SER A 56 12.41 2.57 10.49
N TRP A 57 11.27 3.03 11.02
CA TRP A 57 10.05 3.21 10.25
C TRP A 57 9.72 4.68 10.01
N LYS A 58 9.02 4.93 8.92
CA LYS A 58 8.39 6.20 8.59
C LYS A 58 6.91 5.96 8.36
N CYS A 59 6.05 6.70 9.02
CA CYS A 59 4.60 6.63 8.86
C CYS A 59 4.06 7.96 8.37
N ASP A 60 3.11 7.89 7.45
CA ASP A 60 2.48 9.07 6.87
C ASP A 60 1.00 8.81 6.55
N GLU A 61 0.24 9.91 6.42
CA GLU A 61 -1.17 9.90 6.08
C GLU A 61 -1.40 10.63 4.75
N THR A 62 -2.17 10.02 3.87
CA THR A 62 -2.57 10.63 2.58
C THR A 62 -4.09 10.66 2.46
N TYR A 63 -4.61 11.75 1.92
CA TYR A 63 -6.03 11.92 1.70
C TYR A 63 -6.46 11.30 0.38
N LEU A 64 -7.55 10.54 0.40
CA LEU A 64 -8.19 9.95 -0.78
C LEU A 64 -9.67 10.31 -0.82
N LYS A 65 -10.18 10.63 -2.01
CA LYS A 65 -11.60 10.91 -2.21
C LYS A 65 -12.32 9.65 -2.69
N ILE A 66 -13.31 9.19 -1.92
CA ILE A 66 -14.14 8.03 -2.27
C ILE A 66 -15.59 8.49 -2.30
N LYS A 67 -16.26 8.40 -3.46
CA LYS A 67 -17.63 8.88 -3.66
C LYS A 67 -17.84 10.30 -3.10
N GLY A 68 -16.91 11.20 -3.40
CA GLY A 68 -16.95 12.60 -2.95
C GLY A 68 -16.51 12.87 -1.51
N LYS A 69 -16.39 11.86 -0.64
CA LYS A 69 -16.00 12.00 0.78
C LYS A 69 -14.52 11.73 0.99
N TRP A 70 -13.90 12.48 1.92
CA TRP A 70 -12.51 12.27 2.29
C TRP A 70 -12.31 11.03 3.14
N HIS A 71 -11.29 10.25 2.79
CA HIS A 71 -10.80 9.06 3.49
C HIS A 71 -9.29 9.19 3.63
N TYR A 72 -8.69 8.38 4.50
CA TYR A 72 -7.31 8.51 4.92
C TYR A 72 -6.57 7.19 4.68
N LEU A 73 -5.51 7.27 3.89
CA LEU A 73 -4.59 6.16 3.66
C LEU A 73 -3.38 6.34 4.57
N TYR A 74 -3.27 5.50 5.56
CA TYR A 74 -2.09 5.35 6.41
C TYR A 74 -1.11 4.42 5.72
N ARG A 75 0.16 4.79 5.68
CA ARG A 75 1.24 3.96 5.13
C ARG A 75 2.44 4.00 6.04
N ALA A 76 3.14 2.85 6.13
CA ALA A 76 4.43 2.75 6.77
C ALA A 76 5.46 2.16 5.80
N VAL A 77 6.65 2.76 5.81
CA VAL A 77 7.81 2.27 5.08
C VAL A 77 9.02 2.24 5.99
N ASP A 78 10.00 1.39 5.69
CA ASP A 78 11.28 1.40 6.38
C ASP A 78 12.21 2.53 5.85
N LYS A 79 13.42 2.65 6.43
CA LYS A 79 14.42 3.64 6.01
C LYS A 79 14.85 3.50 4.55
N HIS A 80 14.70 2.33 3.95
CA HIS A 80 15.03 2.06 2.55
C HIS A 80 13.85 2.27 1.60
N GLY A 81 12.67 2.67 2.13
CA GLY A 81 11.45 2.86 1.36
C GLY A 81 10.67 1.57 1.08
N ASN A 82 11.04 0.46 1.73
CA ASN A 82 10.27 -0.77 1.64
C ASN A 82 8.95 -0.61 2.38
N THR A 83 7.86 -1.05 1.78
CA THR A 83 6.53 -0.99 2.41
C THR A 83 6.46 -1.98 3.58
N ILE A 84 6.06 -1.50 4.74
CA ILE A 84 5.78 -2.31 5.94
C ILE A 84 4.33 -2.73 5.91
N ASP A 85 3.43 -1.75 5.89
CA ASP A 85 2.00 -1.98 5.79
C ASP A 85 1.26 -0.69 5.39
N TRP A 86 -0.04 -0.83 5.12
CA TRP A 86 -0.94 0.27 4.82
C TRP A 86 -2.35 -0.01 5.36
N MET A 87 -3.13 1.04 5.57
CA MET A 87 -4.50 0.93 6.03
C MET A 87 -5.36 2.07 5.50
N LEU A 88 -6.49 1.74 4.89
CA LEU A 88 -7.51 2.72 4.53
C LEU A 88 -8.47 2.93 5.70
N SER A 89 -8.75 4.19 6.07
CA SER A 89 -9.65 4.56 7.15
C SER A 89 -10.65 5.62 6.69
N ARG A 90 -11.86 5.55 7.24
CA ARG A 90 -12.90 6.58 7.05
C ARG A 90 -12.62 7.84 7.90
N HIS A 91 -11.91 7.67 8.99
CA HIS A 91 -11.67 8.74 9.97
C HIS A 91 -10.18 8.96 10.21
N ARG A 92 -9.82 10.23 10.45
CA ARG A 92 -8.50 10.66 10.90
C ARG A 92 -8.56 10.97 12.39
N ASN A 93 -8.36 9.97 13.21
CA ASN A 93 -8.41 10.13 14.66
C ASN A 93 -7.46 9.14 15.36
N LYS A 94 -7.27 9.32 16.66
CA LYS A 94 -6.44 8.47 17.52
C LYS A 94 -6.81 6.98 17.40
N LYS A 95 -8.12 6.65 17.31
CA LYS A 95 -8.58 5.26 17.16
C LYS A 95 -8.08 4.63 15.85
N ALA A 96 -8.07 5.39 14.75
CA ALA A 96 -7.55 4.93 13.48
C ALA A 96 -6.02 4.73 13.55
N ALA A 97 -5.27 5.67 14.14
CA ALA A 97 -3.84 5.55 14.36
C ALA A 97 -3.49 4.32 15.22
N LYS A 98 -4.22 4.06 16.31
CA LYS A 98 -4.05 2.84 17.13
C LYS A 98 -4.25 1.57 16.32
N ARG A 99 -5.32 1.46 15.52
CA ARG A 99 -5.55 0.30 14.65
C ARG A 99 -4.43 0.10 13.63
N PHE A 100 -3.90 1.22 13.10
CA PHE A 100 -2.80 1.15 12.15
C PHE A 100 -1.52 0.63 12.81
N PHE A 101 -1.15 1.14 13.99
CA PHE A 101 0.00 0.66 14.75
C PHE A 101 -0.13 -0.83 15.12
N LYS A 102 -1.30 -1.26 15.65
CA LYS A 102 -1.54 -2.68 15.94
C LYS A 102 -1.35 -3.56 14.70
N LYS A 103 -1.86 -3.11 13.54
CA LYS A 103 -1.69 -3.82 12.28
C LYS A 103 -0.21 -3.96 11.90
N MET A 104 0.57 -2.88 12.02
CA MET A 104 2.00 -2.89 11.70
C MET A 104 2.81 -3.79 12.64
N PHE A 105 2.56 -3.71 13.96
CA PHE A 105 3.27 -4.53 14.95
C PHE A 105 2.95 -6.03 14.82
N GLY A 106 1.74 -6.36 14.38
CA GLY A 106 1.34 -7.74 14.09
C GLY A 106 1.87 -8.30 12.77
N ASN A 107 2.61 -7.52 11.99
CA ASN A 107 3.06 -7.94 10.67
C ASN A 107 4.32 -8.83 10.76
N LYS A 108 4.22 -10.08 10.30
CA LYS A 108 5.27 -11.11 10.43
C LYS A 108 6.59 -10.78 9.70
N HIS A 109 6.56 -9.92 8.68
CA HIS A 109 7.77 -9.50 7.96
C HIS A 109 8.39 -8.22 8.53
N ALA A 110 7.77 -7.60 9.52
CA ALA A 110 8.27 -6.41 10.17
C ALA A 110 9.13 -6.77 11.39
N SER A 111 10.36 -6.26 11.44
CA SER A 111 11.13 -6.23 12.68
C SER A 111 10.51 -5.18 13.60
N LEU A 112 10.44 -5.44 14.91
CA LEU A 112 9.92 -4.46 15.85
C LEU A 112 10.68 -3.13 15.73
N PRO A 113 9.99 -1.98 15.64
CA PRO A 113 10.65 -0.72 15.37
C PRO A 113 11.37 -0.17 16.60
N ARG A 114 12.63 0.23 16.39
CA ARG A 114 13.37 1.04 17.36
C ARG A 114 12.91 2.49 17.32
N VAL A 115 12.57 2.99 16.15
CA VAL A 115 12.11 4.37 15.92
C VAL A 115 11.04 4.43 14.84
N ILE A 116 9.99 5.23 15.09
CA ILE A 116 8.95 5.56 14.13
C ILE A 116 8.99 7.07 13.91
N ASN A 117 9.29 7.46 12.67
CA ASN A 117 9.23 8.86 12.25
C ASN A 117 7.83 9.13 11.69
N VAL A 118 7.18 10.17 12.16
CA VAL A 118 5.85 10.60 11.74
C VAL A 118 5.91 12.07 11.33
N ASP A 119 4.99 12.50 10.46
CA ASP A 119 4.75 13.92 10.28
C ASP A 119 4.12 14.51 11.55
N LYS A 120 4.07 15.83 11.69
CA LYS A 120 3.50 16.53 12.84
C LYS A 120 1.98 16.30 13.07
N SER A 121 1.46 15.16 12.63
CA SER A 121 0.08 14.77 12.89
C SER A 121 -0.13 14.54 14.39
N PRO A 122 -1.11 15.20 15.02
CA PRO A 122 -1.34 15.10 16.46
C PRO A 122 -1.93 13.74 16.88
N THR A 123 -2.28 12.87 15.92
CA THR A 123 -2.96 11.59 16.20
C THR A 123 -2.01 10.46 16.57
N PHE A 124 -0.77 10.47 16.08
CA PHE A 124 0.20 9.39 16.30
C PHE A 124 0.79 9.34 17.72
N PRO A 125 1.24 10.48 18.32
CA PRO A 125 1.86 10.42 19.65
C PRO A 125 0.94 9.81 20.72
N PRO A 126 -0.31 10.28 20.92
CA PRO A 126 -1.18 9.70 21.93
C PRO A 126 -1.60 8.26 21.61
N ALA A 127 -1.65 7.89 20.31
CA ALA A 127 -1.98 6.52 19.92
C ALA A 127 -0.88 5.53 20.32
N LEU A 128 0.41 5.89 20.13
CA LEU A 128 1.53 5.03 20.50
C LEU A 128 1.67 4.94 22.05
N SER A 129 1.57 6.07 22.75
CA SER A 129 1.65 6.07 24.22
C SER A 129 0.60 5.18 24.88
N GLU A 130 -0.66 5.24 24.41
CA GLU A 130 -1.72 4.37 24.92
C GLU A 130 -1.48 2.88 24.60
N LEU A 131 -0.90 2.56 23.45
CA LEU A 131 -0.54 1.17 23.12
C LEU A 131 0.63 0.66 23.96
N GLN A 132 1.60 1.51 24.27
CA GLN A 132 2.70 1.16 25.16
C GLN A 132 2.22 0.95 26.60
N ALA A 133 1.34 1.83 27.11
CA ALA A 133 0.73 1.69 28.42
C ALA A 133 -0.11 0.41 28.56
N ALA A 134 -0.73 -0.04 27.46
CA ALA A 134 -1.50 -1.28 27.39
C ALA A 134 -0.65 -2.54 27.10
N ASN A 135 0.69 -2.44 27.01
CA ASN A 135 1.61 -3.50 26.58
C ASN A 135 1.31 -4.08 25.18
N GLU A 136 0.66 -3.31 24.32
CA GLU A 136 0.29 -3.69 22.96
C GLU A 136 1.27 -3.13 21.89
N ALA A 137 2.27 -2.40 22.32
CA ALA A 137 3.36 -1.87 21.49
C ALA A 137 4.71 -2.08 22.17
N PRO A 138 5.81 -2.19 21.41
CA PRO A 138 7.15 -2.35 21.99
C PRO A 138 7.49 -1.16 22.90
N PRO A 139 7.89 -1.39 24.17
CA PRO A 139 8.09 -0.30 25.14
C PRO A 139 9.23 0.65 24.75
N ASN A 140 10.25 0.13 24.05
CA ASN A 140 11.45 0.90 23.68
C ASN A 140 11.31 1.64 22.35
N THR A 141 10.16 1.58 21.70
CA THR A 141 9.93 2.28 20.42
C THR A 141 9.82 3.79 20.65
N LYS A 142 10.73 4.55 20.05
CA LYS A 142 10.71 6.03 20.10
C LYS A 142 9.92 6.60 18.94
N LEU A 143 9.02 7.54 19.20
CA LEU A 143 8.34 8.32 18.19
C LEU A 143 9.10 9.64 17.94
N ARG A 144 9.36 9.97 16.67
CA ARG A 144 9.96 11.25 16.25
C ARG A 144 9.01 11.98 15.32
N ALA A 145 8.51 13.13 15.76
CA ALA A 145 7.66 14.01 14.94
C ALA A 145 8.53 15.05 14.21
N VAL A 146 9.02 14.74 13.01
CA VAL A 146 9.92 15.63 12.24
C VAL A 146 9.36 15.87 10.84
N LYS A 147 9.10 17.15 10.51
CA LYS A 147 8.43 17.59 9.28
C LYS A 147 9.11 17.15 7.98
N TYR A 148 10.43 17.08 7.93
CA TYR A 148 11.18 16.89 6.67
C TYR A 148 11.67 15.46 6.41
N LEU A 149 11.57 14.54 7.36
CA LEU A 149 12.03 13.16 7.18
C LEU A 149 11.11 12.33 6.30
N ASN A 150 9.91 12.82 6.03
CA ASN A 150 8.89 12.13 5.23
C ASN A 150 8.85 12.54 3.75
N ASN A 151 9.73 13.46 3.29
CA ASN A 151 9.76 13.93 1.89
C ASN A 151 9.99 12.78 0.89
N SER A 152 10.74 11.74 1.27
CA SER A 152 10.92 10.54 0.45
C SER A 152 9.62 9.74 0.26
N MET A 153 8.67 9.82 1.20
CA MET A 153 7.36 9.19 1.09
C MET A 153 6.43 9.98 0.17
N GLU A 154 6.61 11.29 0.07
CA GLU A 154 5.78 12.15 -0.79
C GLU A 154 5.84 11.72 -2.26
N ASN A 155 7.02 11.33 -2.75
CA ASN A 155 7.18 10.78 -4.10
C ASN A 155 6.42 9.45 -4.29
N ASP A 156 6.38 8.60 -3.28
CA ASP A 156 5.62 7.36 -3.28
C ASP A 156 4.10 7.60 -3.29
N HIS A 157 3.64 8.72 -2.70
CA HIS A 157 2.23 9.10 -2.71
C HIS A 157 1.77 9.68 -4.05
N LYS A 158 2.67 10.21 -4.89
CA LYS A 158 2.31 10.83 -6.18
C LYS A 158 1.49 9.89 -7.06
N SER A 159 1.86 8.62 -7.15
CA SER A 159 1.12 7.65 -7.98
C SER A 159 -0.29 7.37 -7.45
N THR A 160 -0.47 7.33 -6.14
CA THR A 160 -1.78 7.13 -5.50
C THR A 160 -2.63 8.39 -5.59
N LYS A 161 -2.03 9.59 -5.39
CA LYS A 161 -2.69 10.89 -5.53
C LYS A 161 -3.09 11.18 -6.97
N CYS A 162 -2.26 10.86 -7.97
CA CYS A 162 -2.61 11.00 -9.38
C CYS A 162 -3.89 10.25 -9.72
N LYS A 163 -4.01 9.00 -9.30
CA LYS A 163 -5.20 8.19 -9.57
C LYS A 163 -6.44 8.70 -8.83
N SER A 164 -6.29 9.27 -7.62
CA SER A 164 -7.43 9.82 -6.87
C SER A 164 -7.93 11.17 -7.41
N ARG A 165 -7.14 11.90 -8.22
CA ARG A 165 -7.53 13.16 -8.85
C ARG A 165 -8.51 12.97 -10.02
N TYR A 166 -8.53 11.79 -10.66
CA TYR A 166 -9.51 11.53 -11.72
C TYR A 166 -10.90 11.38 -11.10
N ARG A 167 -11.85 12.22 -11.52
CA ARG A 167 -13.24 12.22 -11.05
C ARG A 167 -13.83 10.81 -11.10
N GLY A 168 -14.36 10.37 -9.97
CA GLY A 168 -15.12 9.12 -9.88
C GLY A 168 -14.29 7.84 -9.82
N TRP A 169 -12.97 7.91 -9.60
CA TRP A 169 -12.12 6.72 -9.56
C TRP A 169 -12.54 5.69 -8.51
N TYR A 170 -12.80 6.13 -7.26
CA TYR A 170 -13.26 5.24 -6.19
C TYR A 170 -14.73 5.47 -5.89
N GLN A 171 -15.58 4.48 -6.20
CA GLN A 171 -17.02 4.55 -5.99
C GLN A 171 -17.48 4.00 -4.64
N SER A 172 -16.69 3.13 -4.01
CA SER A 172 -16.97 2.61 -2.67
C SER A 172 -15.69 2.38 -1.86
N PHE A 173 -15.85 2.25 -0.54
CA PHE A 173 -14.74 1.96 0.36
C PHE A 173 -14.14 0.57 0.09
N SER A 174 -14.98 -0.44 -0.20
CA SER A 174 -14.53 -1.80 -0.49
C SER A 174 -13.73 -1.86 -1.79
N THR A 175 -14.23 -1.26 -2.86
CA THR A 175 -13.52 -1.25 -4.16
C THR A 175 -12.21 -0.45 -4.08
N ALA A 176 -12.20 0.67 -3.36
CA ALA A 176 -10.97 1.42 -3.09
C ALA A 176 -9.94 0.57 -2.35
N ARG A 177 -10.38 -0.16 -1.31
CA ARG A 177 -9.50 -1.06 -0.55
C ARG A 177 -8.93 -2.16 -1.44
N SER A 178 -9.75 -2.88 -2.20
CA SER A 178 -9.28 -3.93 -3.12
C SER A 178 -8.26 -3.40 -4.12
N THR A 179 -8.53 -2.23 -4.72
CA THR A 179 -7.58 -1.61 -5.66
C THR A 179 -6.25 -1.26 -4.97
N LEU A 180 -6.31 -0.70 -3.75
CA LEU A 180 -5.12 -0.37 -2.97
C LEU A 180 -4.33 -1.62 -2.57
N ASP A 181 -5.00 -2.72 -2.22
CA ASP A 181 -4.34 -4.02 -1.95
C ASP A 181 -3.45 -4.43 -3.12
N GLY A 182 -3.99 -4.41 -4.34
CA GLY A 182 -3.22 -4.71 -5.54
C GLY A 182 -2.09 -3.71 -5.80
N MET A 183 -2.38 -2.41 -5.68
CA MET A 183 -1.39 -1.36 -5.94
C MET A 183 -0.19 -1.44 -4.99
N GLU A 184 -0.43 -1.60 -3.69
CA GLU A 184 0.66 -1.68 -2.71
C GLU A 184 1.45 -2.98 -2.84
N THR A 185 0.78 -4.10 -3.09
CA THR A 185 1.46 -5.39 -3.32
C THR A 185 2.35 -5.33 -4.57
N MET A 186 1.83 -4.82 -5.68
CA MET A 186 2.65 -4.71 -6.89
C MET A 186 3.80 -3.73 -6.71
N ARG A 187 3.61 -2.66 -5.93
CA ARG A 187 4.70 -1.75 -5.57
C ARG A 187 5.78 -2.45 -4.76
N MET A 188 5.41 -3.32 -3.81
CA MET A 188 6.37 -4.17 -3.09
C MET A 188 7.14 -5.10 -4.02
N ILE A 189 6.46 -5.74 -4.97
CA ILE A 189 7.10 -6.59 -5.99
C ILE A 189 8.11 -5.78 -6.83
N GLN A 190 7.71 -4.59 -7.32
CA GLN A 190 8.54 -3.71 -8.13
C GLN A 190 9.77 -3.19 -7.39
N LYS A 191 9.63 -2.88 -6.10
CA LYS A 191 10.76 -2.49 -5.23
C LYS A 191 11.71 -3.65 -4.91
N GLY A 192 11.39 -4.87 -5.31
CA GLY A 192 12.20 -6.06 -5.05
C GLY A 192 12.08 -6.56 -3.62
N GLN A 193 10.96 -6.28 -2.94
CA GLN A 193 10.69 -6.73 -1.58
C GLN A 193 10.32 -8.23 -1.49
N ILE A 194 10.17 -8.91 -2.62
CA ILE A 194 9.90 -10.36 -2.65
C ILE A 194 11.21 -11.12 -2.60
N ARG A 195 11.27 -12.15 -1.75
CA ARG A 195 12.44 -13.03 -1.63
C ARG A 195 12.73 -13.71 -2.96
N HIS A 196 14.01 -13.77 -3.35
CA HIS A 196 14.53 -14.42 -4.56
C HIS A 196 14.07 -13.83 -5.91
N VAL A 197 13.24 -12.77 -5.90
CA VAL A 197 12.71 -12.13 -7.13
C VAL A 197 13.51 -10.89 -7.53
N GLY A 198 13.86 -10.05 -6.56
CA GLY A 198 14.61 -8.81 -6.81
C GLY A 198 13.83 -7.79 -7.65
N LYS A 199 14.60 -6.96 -8.40
CA LYS A 199 14.04 -5.93 -9.30
C LYS A 199 13.92 -6.37 -10.76
N ASP A 200 14.28 -7.60 -11.09
CA ASP A 200 14.18 -8.15 -12.43
C ASP A 200 12.72 -8.30 -12.85
N VAL A 201 12.38 -7.68 -13.97
CA VAL A 201 11.00 -7.63 -14.49
C VAL A 201 10.50 -9.02 -14.91
N VAL A 202 11.38 -9.85 -15.48
CA VAL A 202 11.02 -11.20 -15.92
C VAL A 202 10.71 -12.08 -14.71
N LYS A 203 11.61 -12.08 -13.71
CA LYS A 203 11.38 -12.80 -12.44
C LYS A 203 10.13 -12.33 -11.70
N GLN A 204 9.84 -11.02 -11.71
CA GLN A 204 8.62 -10.48 -11.11
C GLN A 204 7.36 -10.97 -11.83
N ASN A 205 7.39 -11.06 -13.17
CA ASN A 205 6.28 -11.60 -13.94
C ASN A 205 6.08 -13.09 -13.65
N SER A 206 7.17 -13.88 -13.67
CA SER A 206 7.14 -15.31 -13.34
C SER A 206 6.62 -15.53 -11.92
N PHE A 207 7.04 -14.71 -10.94
CA PHE A 207 6.53 -14.77 -9.58
C PHE A 207 5.02 -14.52 -9.53
N VAL A 208 4.52 -13.44 -10.18
CA VAL A 208 3.08 -13.16 -10.19
C VAL A 208 2.29 -14.30 -10.85
N ARG A 209 2.82 -14.89 -11.92
CA ARG A 209 2.19 -16.06 -12.57
C ARG A 209 2.16 -17.27 -11.64
N SER A 210 3.27 -17.58 -10.97
CA SER A 210 3.38 -18.71 -10.06
C SER A 210 2.41 -18.62 -8.86
N LEU A 211 2.02 -17.41 -8.44
CA LEU A 211 1.00 -17.21 -7.41
C LEU A 211 -0.37 -17.80 -7.82
N PHE A 212 -0.61 -17.99 -9.12
CA PHE A 212 -1.85 -18.52 -9.67
C PHE A 212 -1.67 -19.89 -10.36
N GLY A 213 -0.49 -20.52 -10.21
CA GLY A 213 -0.21 -21.82 -10.82
C GLY A 213 -0.02 -21.77 -12.35
N LEU A 214 0.41 -20.61 -12.89
CA LEU A 214 0.58 -20.35 -14.33
C LEU A 214 2.07 -20.28 -14.74
#